data_e569a378910cc6020b7494a0164c4251
#
_entry.id   e569a378910cc6020b7494a0164c4251
#
_cell.length_a   1.000
_cell.length_b   1.000
_cell.length_c   1.000
_cell.angle_alpha   90.00
_cell.angle_beta   90.00
_cell.angle_gamma   90.00
#
_symmetry.space_group_name_H-M   'P 1'
#
loop_
_entity.id
_entity.type
_entity.pdbx_description
1 polymer ?
#
loop_
_entity_poly.entity_id
_entity_poly.type
_entity_poly.pdbx_seq_one_letter_code
_entity_poly.pdbx_strand_id
1 'polypeptide(L)'
;RDAFCELLGIKQDECAFISMPSPFPIENRPIFISPIGSMSMKNIDSSLPKLAQAVKAILAEHKNEKGIIHCHSYKVANYLKRNIRSSRLLAHDASNRDKVLFDHINGKKPTVLLSPSMTEGVDLKGDASRFQIICKVPYPYLGDKLIRKRMNKWKWWYPLQTIKTII
;
A
#
# COMPACT_ATOMS: atom_id res chain seq x y z
N ARG A 1 14.91 2.96 -18.48
CA ARG A 1 16.22 3.50 -18.84
C ARG A 1 16.22 5.02 -18.83
N ASP A 2 15.44 5.68 -19.69
CA ASP A 2 15.46 7.15 -19.88
C ASP A 2 15.21 7.92 -18.58
N ALA A 3 14.17 7.56 -17.85
CA ALA A 3 13.87 8.17 -16.55
C ALA A 3 15.00 8.01 -15.53
N PHE A 4 15.69 6.88 -15.54
CA PHE A 4 16.83 6.61 -14.66
C PHE A 4 18.04 7.49 -15.03
N CYS A 5 18.39 7.51 -16.30
CA CYS A 5 19.49 8.34 -16.81
C CYS A 5 19.23 9.83 -16.55
N GLU A 6 18.00 10.29 -16.79
CA GLU A 6 17.61 11.69 -16.55
C GLU A 6 17.68 12.08 -15.08
N LEU A 7 17.26 11.18 -14.16
CA LEU A 7 17.34 11.43 -12.72
C LEU A 7 18.78 11.52 -12.20
N LEU A 8 19.68 10.71 -12.74
CA LEU A 8 21.09 10.67 -12.34
C LEU A 8 21.97 11.64 -13.11
N GLY A 9 21.46 12.27 -14.16
CA GLY A 9 22.22 13.18 -15.00
C GLY A 9 23.31 12.49 -15.84
N ILE A 10 23.13 11.19 -16.15
CA ILE A 10 24.03 10.41 -17.01
C ILE A 10 23.44 10.31 -18.42
N LYS A 11 24.29 10.21 -19.43
CA LYS A 11 23.85 10.00 -20.80
C LYS A 11 23.52 8.52 -21.03
N GLN A 12 22.66 8.25 -22.01
CA GLN A 12 22.23 6.88 -22.30
C GLN A 12 23.34 5.99 -22.85
N ASP A 13 24.34 6.57 -23.51
CA ASP A 13 25.51 5.91 -24.03
C ASP A 13 26.59 5.63 -22.96
N GLU A 14 26.48 6.30 -21.80
CA GLU A 14 27.39 6.09 -20.67
C GLU A 14 26.98 4.91 -19.74
N CYS A 15 25.86 4.24 -20.04
CA CYS A 15 25.37 3.13 -19.22
C CYS A 15 24.88 1.93 -20.04
N ALA A 16 25.22 0.74 -19.61
CA ALA A 16 24.58 -0.49 -20.04
C ALA A 16 23.25 -0.69 -19.28
N PHE A 17 22.22 -1.15 -19.97
CA PHE A 17 20.91 -1.41 -19.37
C PHE A 17 20.45 -2.84 -19.68
N ILE A 18 20.19 -3.61 -18.61
CA ILE A 18 19.66 -4.96 -18.71
C ILE A 18 18.24 -4.96 -18.17
N SER A 19 17.28 -5.42 -18.97
CA SER A 19 15.91 -5.65 -18.55
C SER A 19 15.70 -7.15 -18.40
N MET A 20 15.26 -7.56 -17.22
CA MET A 20 14.89 -8.95 -16.93
C MET A 20 13.39 -9.04 -16.60
N PRO A 21 12.68 -10.05 -17.11
CA PRO A 21 11.30 -10.28 -16.71
C PRO A 21 11.24 -10.68 -15.22
N SER A 22 10.10 -10.42 -14.60
CA SER A 22 9.85 -10.91 -13.25
C SER A 22 9.84 -12.45 -13.22
N PRO A 23 10.53 -13.09 -12.26
CA PRO A 23 10.46 -14.55 -12.10
C PRO A 23 9.11 -15.03 -11.55
N PHE A 24 8.27 -14.13 -11.05
CA PHE A 24 6.97 -14.47 -10.51
C PHE A 24 5.91 -14.52 -11.61
N PRO A 25 5.18 -15.63 -11.78
CA PRO A 25 4.07 -15.74 -12.72
C PRO A 25 3.00 -14.66 -12.47
N ILE A 26 2.43 -14.13 -13.55
CA ILE A 26 1.42 -13.06 -13.47
C ILE A 26 0.16 -13.54 -12.76
N GLU A 27 -0.23 -14.79 -12.97
CA GLU A 27 -1.38 -15.45 -12.35
C GLU A 27 -1.28 -15.55 -10.82
N ASN A 28 -0.07 -15.53 -10.27
CA ASN A 28 0.17 -15.57 -8.83
C ASN A 28 0.16 -14.19 -8.16
N ARG A 29 -0.04 -13.13 -8.95
CA ARG A 29 -0.08 -11.73 -8.47
C ARG A 29 -1.20 -10.92 -9.13
N PRO A 30 -2.45 -11.39 -9.06
CA PRO A 30 -3.57 -10.66 -9.65
C PRO A 30 -3.80 -9.34 -8.92
N ILE A 31 -4.09 -8.28 -9.69
CA ILE A 31 -4.43 -6.96 -9.16
C ILE A 31 -5.87 -6.66 -9.54
N PHE A 32 -6.72 -6.49 -8.52
CA PHE A 32 -8.12 -6.12 -8.69
C PHE A 32 -8.30 -4.64 -8.38
N ILE A 33 -8.87 -3.90 -9.33
CA ILE A 33 -9.15 -2.47 -9.16
C ILE A 33 -10.65 -2.30 -8.92
N SER A 34 -11.01 -1.87 -7.71
CA SER A 34 -12.40 -1.62 -7.31
C SER A 34 -12.53 -0.19 -6.75
N PRO A 35 -12.73 0.83 -7.60
CA PRO A 35 -12.81 2.20 -7.15
C PRO A 35 -14.13 2.45 -6.39
N ILE A 36 -14.02 2.91 -5.14
CA ILE A 36 -15.17 3.19 -4.26
C ILE A 36 -15.50 4.68 -4.17
N GLY A 37 -14.60 5.54 -4.65
CA GLY A 37 -14.74 6.99 -4.60
C GLY A 37 -13.40 7.71 -4.40
N SER A 38 -13.47 9.02 -4.30
CA SER A 38 -12.27 9.85 -4.09
C SER A 38 -11.83 9.84 -2.64
N MET A 39 -10.55 9.53 -2.41
CA MET A 39 -9.89 9.57 -1.10
C MET A 39 -9.13 10.90 -0.88
N SER A 40 -9.48 11.95 -1.62
CA SER A 40 -8.95 13.31 -1.39
C SER A 40 -9.44 13.88 -0.07
N MET A 41 -8.72 14.88 0.48
CA MET A 41 -9.10 15.53 1.75
C MET A 41 -10.55 16.03 1.76
N LYS A 42 -11.07 16.51 0.60
CA LYS A 42 -12.45 17.02 0.48
C LYS A 42 -13.51 15.92 0.53
N ASN A 43 -13.19 14.74 0.00
CA ASN A 43 -14.18 13.68 -0.26
C ASN A 43 -14.01 12.44 0.62
N ILE A 44 -12.94 12.38 1.41
CA ILE A 44 -12.61 11.19 2.19
C ILE A 44 -13.76 10.77 3.13
N ASP A 45 -14.41 11.70 3.78
CA ASP A 45 -15.47 11.41 4.75
C ASP A 45 -16.70 10.74 4.11
N SER A 46 -17.05 11.12 2.89
CA SER A 46 -18.12 10.46 2.12
C SER A 46 -17.71 9.10 1.54
N SER A 47 -16.42 8.87 1.34
CA SER A 47 -15.88 7.61 0.79
C SER A 47 -15.63 6.55 1.87
N LEU A 48 -15.36 6.95 3.11
CA LEU A 48 -15.02 6.02 4.21
C LEU A 48 -16.10 4.95 4.50
N PRO A 49 -17.41 5.24 4.48
CA PRO A 49 -18.43 4.20 4.68
C PRO A 49 -18.39 3.13 3.58
N LYS A 50 -18.22 3.54 2.32
CA LYS A 50 -18.12 2.63 1.17
C LYS A 50 -16.84 1.79 1.26
N LEU A 51 -15.73 2.39 1.65
CA LEU A 51 -14.48 1.68 1.91
C LEU A 51 -14.67 0.59 2.98
N ALA A 52 -15.30 0.93 4.10
CA ALA A 52 -15.53 -0.05 5.16
C ALA A 52 -16.42 -1.22 4.70
N GLN A 53 -17.41 -0.98 3.85
CA GLN A 53 -18.23 -2.04 3.25
C GLN A 53 -17.40 -2.93 2.32
N ALA A 54 -16.61 -2.35 1.43
CA ALA A 54 -15.74 -3.10 0.53
C ALA A 54 -14.72 -3.95 1.30
N VAL A 55 -14.05 -3.35 2.31
CA VAL A 55 -13.11 -4.09 3.17
C VAL A 55 -13.80 -5.22 3.92
N LYS A 56 -15.02 -5.04 4.45
CA LYS A 56 -15.79 -6.13 5.08
C LYS A 56 -16.06 -7.29 4.12
N ALA A 57 -16.43 -7.00 2.88
CA ALA A 57 -16.67 -8.02 1.87
C ALA A 57 -15.41 -8.82 1.58
N ILE A 58 -14.28 -8.16 1.32
CA ILE A 58 -12.98 -8.82 1.08
C ILE A 58 -12.56 -9.67 2.30
N LEU A 59 -12.71 -9.15 3.52
CA LEU A 59 -12.40 -9.91 4.74
C LEU A 59 -13.28 -11.16 4.92
N ALA A 60 -14.51 -11.16 4.41
CA ALA A 60 -15.40 -12.31 4.43
C ALA A 60 -14.98 -13.37 3.41
N GLU A 61 -14.54 -12.97 2.22
CA GLU A 61 -13.98 -13.87 1.20
C GLU A 61 -12.70 -14.55 1.70
N HIS A 62 -11.81 -13.77 2.34
CA HIS A 62 -10.52 -14.22 2.86
C HIS A 62 -10.57 -14.58 4.36
N LYS A 63 -11.68 -15.18 4.83
CA LYS A 63 -11.93 -15.40 6.27
C LYS A 63 -10.88 -16.25 7.00
N ASN A 64 -10.22 -17.14 6.29
CA ASN A 64 -9.23 -18.08 6.82
C ASN A 64 -7.78 -17.70 6.51
N GLU A 65 -7.55 -16.55 5.90
CA GLU A 65 -6.25 -16.12 5.43
C GLU A 65 -5.75 -14.88 6.17
N LYS A 66 -4.44 -14.81 6.35
CA LYS A 66 -3.78 -13.58 6.81
C LYS A 66 -3.62 -12.61 5.67
N GLY A 67 -3.63 -11.32 5.98
CA GLY A 67 -3.44 -10.26 5.01
C GLY A 67 -3.04 -8.94 5.64
N ILE A 68 -2.87 -7.92 4.79
CA ILE A 68 -2.56 -6.56 5.22
C ILE A 68 -3.46 -5.55 4.53
N ILE A 69 -3.87 -4.52 5.26
CA ILE A 69 -4.64 -3.37 4.76
C ILE A 69 -3.76 -2.13 4.86
N HIS A 70 -3.30 -1.64 3.72
CA HIS A 70 -2.52 -0.41 3.59
C HIS A 70 -3.46 0.80 3.57
N CYS A 71 -3.59 1.47 4.71
CA CYS A 71 -4.49 2.61 4.89
C CYS A 71 -3.90 3.92 4.39
N HIS A 72 -2.56 4.05 4.37
CA HIS A 72 -1.80 5.26 4.03
C HIS A 72 -2.27 6.53 4.78
N SER A 73 -3.01 6.37 5.88
CA SER A 73 -3.33 7.43 6.84
C SER A 73 -3.92 6.87 8.13
N TYR A 74 -3.64 7.52 9.24
CA TYR A 74 -4.25 7.20 10.54
C TYR A 74 -5.76 7.44 10.54
N LYS A 75 -6.27 8.42 9.80
CA LYS A 75 -7.71 8.69 9.66
C LYS A 75 -8.45 7.47 9.10
N VAL A 76 -7.94 6.89 8.02
CA VAL A 76 -8.51 5.69 7.40
C VAL A 76 -8.42 4.49 8.34
N ALA A 77 -7.23 4.24 8.92
CA ALA A 77 -7.03 3.12 9.83
C ALA A 77 -7.97 3.19 11.05
N ASN A 78 -8.07 4.36 11.69
CA ASN A 78 -8.96 4.57 12.83
C ASN A 78 -10.43 4.40 12.46
N TYR A 79 -10.84 4.88 11.27
CA TYR A 79 -12.21 4.69 10.79
C TYR A 79 -12.54 3.21 10.59
N LEU A 80 -11.67 2.47 9.89
CA LEU A 80 -11.85 1.04 9.66
C LEU A 80 -11.87 0.25 10.97
N LYS A 81 -10.95 0.54 11.90
CA LYS A 81 -10.90 -0.10 13.21
C LYS A 81 -12.21 0.06 14.00
N ARG A 82 -12.80 1.27 13.96
CA ARG A 82 -14.06 1.58 14.69
C ARG A 82 -15.29 0.97 14.03
N ASN A 83 -15.32 0.90 12.69
CA ASN A 83 -16.51 0.52 11.92
C ASN A 83 -16.50 -0.95 11.45
N ILE A 84 -15.35 -1.61 11.51
CA ILE A 84 -15.23 -3.04 11.23
C ILE A 84 -14.98 -3.77 12.55
N ARG A 85 -16.05 -4.34 13.12
CA ARG A 85 -15.97 -5.14 14.35
C ARG A 85 -15.47 -6.54 14.00
N SER A 86 -14.14 -6.71 13.98
CA SER A 86 -13.51 -8.00 13.72
C SER A 86 -12.30 -8.19 14.64
N SER A 87 -12.29 -9.31 15.36
CA SER A 87 -11.16 -9.71 16.21
C SER A 87 -9.91 -10.08 15.40
N ARG A 88 -10.04 -10.19 14.07
CA ARG A 88 -8.93 -10.45 13.16
C ARG A 88 -8.08 -9.21 12.89
N LEU A 89 -8.66 -7.99 13.03
CA LEU A 89 -7.96 -6.75 12.71
C LEU A 89 -6.98 -6.39 13.81
N LEU A 90 -5.69 -6.41 13.47
CA LEU A 90 -4.59 -5.97 14.32
C LEU A 90 -4.15 -4.58 13.87
N ALA A 91 -4.53 -3.56 14.62
CA ALA A 91 -4.08 -2.20 14.40
C ALA A 91 -2.88 -1.88 15.29
N HIS A 92 -1.96 -1.10 14.76
CA HIS A 92 -0.78 -0.65 15.47
C HIS A 92 -0.63 0.87 15.47
N ASP A 93 0.18 1.35 16.38
CA ASP A 93 0.74 2.69 16.42
C ASP A 93 2.28 2.63 16.39
N ALA A 94 2.93 3.77 16.62
CA ALA A 94 4.39 3.83 16.62
C ALA A 94 5.04 3.07 17.79
N SER A 95 4.33 2.90 18.91
CA SER A 95 4.87 2.29 20.13
C SER A 95 4.80 0.76 20.15
N ASN A 96 3.85 0.16 19.40
CA ASN A 96 3.57 -1.28 19.45
C ASN A 96 3.70 -1.98 18.10
N ARG A 97 4.23 -1.28 17.08
CA ARG A 97 4.33 -1.78 15.70
C ARG A 97 5.00 -3.15 15.60
N ASP A 98 6.17 -3.30 16.22
CA ASP A 98 6.97 -4.52 16.11
C ASP A 98 6.32 -5.70 16.85
N LYS A 99 5.70 -5.44 17.99
CA LYS A 99 4.92 -6.44 18.72
C LYS A 99 3.72 -6.94 17.90
N VAL A 100 2.94 -6.03 17.35
CA VAL A 100 1.78 -6.38 16.51
C VAL A 100 2.19 -7.17 15.27
N LEU A 101 3.31 -6.79 14.65
CA LEU A 101 3.88 -7.53 13.52
C LEU A 101 4.33 -8.92 13.93
N PHE A 102 5.04 -9.06 15.04
CA PHE A 102 5.46 -10.35 15.59
C PHE A 102 4.26 -11.26 15.89
N ASP A 103 3.24 -10.74 16.55
CA ASP A 103 2.00 -11.47 16.88
C ASP A 103 1.26 -11.92 15.62
N HIS A 104 1.26 -11.09 14.57
CA HIS A 104 0.67 -11.42 13.28
C HIS A 104 1.43 -12.56 12.58
N ILE A 105 2.74 -12.46 12.48
CA ILE A 105 3.57 -13.45 11.78
C ILE A 105 3.49 -14.80 12.49
N ASN A 106 3.69 -14.83 13.80
CA ASN A 106 3.83 -16.08 14.58
C ASN A 106 2.50 -16.64 15.09
N GLY A 107 1.44 -15.84 15.12
CA GLY A 107 0.12 -16.30 15.56
C GLY A 107 -0.51 -17.28 14.58
N LYS A 108 -1.26 -18.26 15.08
CA LYS A 108 -1.99 -19.25 14.25
C LYS A 108 -3.32 -18.73 13.69
N LYS A 109 -3.85 -17.64 14.24
CA LYS A 109 -5.15 -17.07 13.82
C LYS A 109 -5.00 -16.33 12.48
N PRO A 110 -6.03 -16.33 11.62
CA PRO A 110 -6.03 -15.61 10.35
C PRO A 110 -6.20 -14.11 10.57
N THR A 111 -5.19 -13.48 11.17
CA THR A 111 -5.19 -12.04 11.48
C THR A 111 -4.93 -11.20 10.24
N VAL A 112 -5.35 -9.94 10.28
CA VAL A 112 -5.15 -8.96 9.20
C VAL A 112 -4.56 -7.69 9.81
N LEU A 113 -3.39 -7.31 9.33
CA LEU A 113 -2.74 -6.06 9.75
C LEU A 113 -3.48 -4.85 9.18
N LEU A 114 -3.81 -3.92 10.05
CA LEU A 114 -4.39 -2.63 9.66
C LEU A 114 -3.31 -1.56 9.79
N SER A 115 -2.65 -1.24 8.68
CA SER A 115 -1.44 -0.43 8.72
C SER A 115 -1.60 0.96 8.09
N PRO A 116 -1.38 2.03 8.84
CA PRO A 116 -1.28 3.38 8.30
C PRO A 116 0.08 3.67 7.64
N SER A 117 1.14 2.93 7.95
CA SER A 117 2.53 3.30 7.62
C SER A 117 3.49 2.15 7.27
N MET A 118 3.07 0.88 7.34
CA MET A 118 3.92 -0.27 6.94
C MET A 118 3.91 -0.46 5.43
N THR A 119 4.58 0.40 4.69
CA THR A 119 4.71 0.32 3.23
C THR A 119 6.06 -0.24 2.80
N GLU A 120 7.06 -0.19 3.70
CA GLU A 120 8.42 -0.65 3.44
C GLU A 120 9.00 -1.34 4.68
N GLY A 121 9.99 -2.20 4.47
CA GLY A 121 10.73 -2.86 5.55
C GLY A 121 9.97 -3.97 6.28
N VAL A 122 8.88 -4.49 5.69
CA VAL A 122 8.12 -5.62 6.23
C VAL A 122 8.04 -6.70 5.18
N ASP A 123 8.61 -7.87 5.50
CA ASP A 123 8.56 -9.04 4.62
C ASP A 123 7.57 -10.06 5.20
N LEU A 124 6.38 -10.11 4.60
CA LEU A 124 5.33 -11.05 4.98
C LEU A 124 5.33 -12.23 4.01
N LYS A 125 6.16 -13.24 4.31
CA LYS A 125 6.32 -14.43 3.45
C LYS A 125 5.18 -15.42 3.60
N GLY A 126 4.84 -16.07 2.49
CA GLY A 126 3.91 -17.20 2.44
C GLY A 126 2.56 -16.88 3.06
N ASP A 127 2.17 -17.63 4.08
CA ASP A 127 0.86 -17.49 4.72
C ASP A 127 0.73 -16.26 5.63
N ALA A 128 1.80 -15.50 5.84
CA ALA A 128 1.71 -14.25 6.62
C ALA A 128 0.98 -13.13 5.86
N SER A 129 0.90 -13.18 4.52
CA SER A 129 0.06 -12.27 3.73
C SER A 129 -0.39 -12.92 2.43
N ARG A 130 -1.60 -13.43 2.41
CA ARG A 130 -2.22 -14.06 1.23
C ARG A 130 -2.99 -13.06 0.37
N PHE A 131 -3.35 -11.91 0.94
CA PHE A 131 -4.00 -10.81 0.23
C PHE A 131 -3.57 -9.46 0.81
N GLN A 132 -3.66 -8.44 -0.03
CA GLN A 132 -3.39 -7.06 0.35
C GLN A 132 -4.53 -6.15 -0.11
N ILE A 133 -4.87 -5.16 0.71
CA ILE A 133 -5.86 -4.13 0.36
C ILE A 133 -5.17 -2.77 0.41
N ILE A 134 -5.19 -2.03 -0.69
CA ILE A 134 -4.69 -0.66 -0.77
C ILE A 134 -5.89 0.28 -0.73
N CYS A 135 -6.14 0.90 0.43
CA CYS A 135 -7.31 1.76 0.64
C CYS A 135 -7.24 3.10 -0.09
N LYS A 136 -6.04 3.53 -0.42
CA LYS A 136 -5.78 4.84 -1.02
C LYS A 136 -4.51 4.76 -1.84
N VAL A 137 -4.53 5.33 -3.04
CA VAL A 137 -3.32 5.46 -3.85
C VAL A 137 -2.28 6.31 -3.10
N PRO A 138 -1.05 5.79 -2.87
CA PRO A 138 -0.02 6.43 -2.05
C PRO A 138 0.74 7.51 -2.81
N TYR A 139 0.07 8.57 -3.18
CA TYR A 139 0.73 9.71 -3.82
C TYR A 139 1.75 10.37 -2.89
N PRO A 140 2.95 10.74 -3.38
CA PRO A 140 3.91 11.51 -2.61
C PRO A 140 3.31 12.82 -2.07
N TYR A 141 3.74 13.24 -0.88
CA TYR A 141 3.18 14.42 -0.21
C TYR A 141 3.57 15.72 -0.91
N LEU A 142 2.59 16.42 -1.48
CA LEU A 142 2.81 17.67 -2.22
C LEU A 142 3.17 18.89 -1.34
N GLY A 143 3.10 18.78 -0.03
CA GLY A 143 3.62 19.79 0.89
C GLY A 143 5.15 19.88 0.88
N ASP A 144 5.84 18.81 0.49
CA ASP A 144 7.28 18.79 0.33
C ASP A 144 7.71 19.62 -0.90
N LYS A 145 8.61 20.58 -0.66
CA LYS A 145 9.12 21.49 -1.71
C LYS A 145 9.91 20.73 -2.79
N LEU A 146 10.66 19.68 -2.40
CA LEU A 146 11.47 18.89 -3.33
C LEU A 146 10.57 18.05 -4.25
N ILE A 147 9.54 17.43 -3.70
CA ILE A 147 8.54 16.67 -4.46
C ILE A 147 7.87 17.56 -5.48
N ARG A 148 7.43 18.76 -5.09
CA ARG A 148 6.83 19.74 -6.04
C ARG A 148 7.79 20.16 -7.13
N LYS A 149 9.06 20.43 -6.79
CA LYS A 149 10.07 20.80 -7.79
C LYS A 149 10.31 19.67 -8.79
N ARG A 150 10.43 18.43 -8.32
CA ARG A 150 10.61 17.25 -9.19
C ARG A 150 9.40 17.00 -10.08
N MET A 151 8.20 17.08 -9.53
CA MET A 151 6.95 16.95 -10.29
C MET A 151 6.82 18.01 -11.39
N ASN A 152 7.20 19.25 -11.12
CA ASN A 152 7.18 20.33 -12.10
C ASN A 152 8.25 20.18 -13.19
N LYS A 153 9.44 19.67 -12.80
CA LYS A 153 10.52 19.41 -13.74
C LYS A 153 10.25 18.21 -14.64
N TRP A 154 9.71 17.13 -14.06
CA TRP A 154 9.47 15.86 -14.75
C TRP A 154 8.02 15.41 -14.55
N LYS A 155 7.17 15.57 -15.55
CA LYS A 155 5.75 15.19 -15.50
C LYS A 155 5.53 13.71 -15.20
N TRP A 156 6.45 12.84 -15.65
CA TRP A 156 6.43 11.40 -15.43
C TRP A 156 6.86 10.98 -14.01
N TRP A 157 7.59 11.85 -13.29
CA TRP A 157 8.21 11.48 -12.01
C TRP A 157 7.17 11.17 -10.92
N TYR A 158 6.14 11.98 -10.79
CA TYR A 158 5.13 11.83 -9.76
C TYR A 158 4.30 10.54 -9.90
N PRO A 159 3.76 10.19 -11.08
CA PRO A 159 3.13 8.87 -11.30
C PRO A 159 4.09 7.70 -11.07
N LEU A 160 5.34 7.82 -11.51
CA LEU A 160 6.34 6.76 -11.33
C LEU A 160 6.63 6.49 -9.84
N GLN A 161 6.76 7.53 -9.01
CA GLN A 161 6.94 7.34 -7.57
C GLN A 161 5.72 6.66 -6.92
N THR A 162 4.53 7.02 -7.37
CA THR A 162 3.28 6.38 -6.90
C THR A 162 3.26 4.90 -7.24
N ILE A 163 3.58 4.53 -8.47
CA ILE A 163 3.65 3.13 -8.92
C ILE A 163 4.68 2.36 -8.12
N LYS A 164 5.89 2.92 -7.91
CA LYS A 164 6.94 2.29 -7.09
C LYS A 164 6.50 1.95 -5.67
N THR A 165 5.59 2.73 -5.10
CA THR A 165 5.09 2.48 -3.73
C THR A 165 4.02 1.37 -3.70
N ILE A 166 3.40 1.06 -4.85
CA ILE A 166 2.36 0.02 -4.95
C ILE A 166 2.97 -1.35 -5.29
N ILE A 167 4.03 -1.36 -6.09
CA ILE A 167 4.73 -2.57 -6.53
C ILE A 167 5.79 -3.00 -5.51
#